data_f595dfc184c83e4053c62ba8c0a5d27d
#
_entry.id   f595dfc184c83e4053c62ba8c0a5d27d
#
_cell.length_a   1.000
_cell.length_b   1.000
_cell.length_c   1.000
_cell.angle_alpha   90.00
_cell.angle_beta   90.00
_cell.angle_gamma   90.00
#
_symmetry.space_group_name_H-M   'P 1'
#
loop_
_entity.id
_entity.type
_entity.pdbx_description
1 polymer ?
#
loop_
_entity_poly.entity_id
_entity_poly.type
_entity_poly.pdbx_seq_one_letter_code
_entity_poly.pdbx_strand_id
1 'polypeptide(L)'
;WQKYSDKKWIAVRYPFAIGKDDYTKRLLFYVEHVMKSEPMYIDNIDYQMSYIRSDEAGEFIAYLVDKDIEGAINGSSTGTISLREIINYVEENTGRHASLSDSGENAPYNGEPEYSINTEKAERIGYHFSNLKEWIYQLLDYYIEQINKGN
;
A
#
# COMPACT_ATOMS: atom_id res chain seq x y z
N TRP A 1 7.86 -4.12 27.71
CA TRP A 1 8.72 -3.01 27.23
C TRP A 1 9.27 -2.17 28.35
N GLN A 2 8.41 -1.74 29.22
CA GLN A 2 8.80 -0.84 30.31
C GLN A 2 9.76 -1.49 31.30
N LYS A 3 9.87 -2.80 31.28
CA LYS A 3 10.88 -3.53 32.06
C LYS A 3 12.31 -3.16 31.63
N TYR A 4 12.48 -2.65 30.43
CA TYR A 4 13.78 -2.33 29.84
C TYR A 4 13.90 -0.84 29.58
N SER A 5 13.39 -0.02 30.50
CA SER A 5 13.37 1.44 30.37
C SER A 5 14.74 2.08 30.19
N ASP A 6 15.80 1.37 30.55
CA ASP A 6 17.19 1.79 30.35
C ASP A 6 17.71 1.51 28.96
N LYS A 7 16.94 0.80 28.11
CA LYS A 7 17.33 0.47 26.73
C LYS A 7 16.55 1.33 25.76
N LYS A 8 17.26 1.79 24.72
CA LYS A 8 16.62 2.51 23.63
C LYS A 8 15.76 1.55 22.81
N TRP A 9 14.61 2.04 22.36
CA TRP A 9 13.72 1.26 21.53
C TRP A 9 13.14 2.12 20.43
N ILE A 10 12.80 1.49 19.31
CA ILE A 10 12.19 2.15 18.17
C ILE A 10 10.93 1.36 17.80
N ALA A 11 9.81 2.07 17.67
CA ALA A 11 8.57 1.49 17.15
C ALA A 11 8.32 2.09 15.77
N VAL A 12 8.37 1.26 14.74
CA VAL A 12 8.15 1.70 13.36
C VAL A 12 6.69 1.48 12.99
N ARG A 13 6.05 2.52 12.47
CA ARG A 13 4.66 2.46 12.03
C ARG A 13 4.60 2.60 10.52
N TYR A 14 3.89 1.69 9.89
CA TYR A 14 3.69 1.70 8.45
C TYR A 14 2.21 1.76 8.11
N PRO A 15 1.85 2.30 6.92
CA PRO A 15 0.53 2.07 6.35
C PRO A 15 0.48 0.63 5.80
N PHE A 16 -0.38 0.38 4.81
CA PHE A 16 -0.40 -0.95 4.18
C PHE A 16 0.92 -1.21 3.46
N ALA A 17 1.59 -2.31 3.80
CA ALA A 17 2.80 -2.75 3.11
C ALA A 17 2.39 -3.71 1.99
N ILE A 18 2.73 -3.36 0.77
CA ILE A 18 2.34 -4.15 -0.41
C ILE A 18 3.55 -4.38 -1.32
N GLY A 19 3.48 -5.43 -2.11
CA GLY A 19 4.54 -5.78 -3.05
C GLY A 19 4.21 -7.07 -3.78
N LYS A 20 5.14 -7.50 -4.63
CA LYS A 20 4.94 -8.71 -5.43
C LYS A 20 4.73 -9.96 -4.57
N ASP A 21 5.30 -9.97 -3.38
CA ASP A 21 5.24 -11.11 -2.47
C ASP A 21 4.14 -10.96 -1.40
N ASP A 22 3.23 -10.02 -1.57
CA ASP A 22 2.15 -9.80 -0.61
C ASP A 22 1.19 -11.00 -0.59
N TYR A 23 1.32 -11.83 0.44
CA TYR A 23 0.50 -13.03 0.58
C TYR A 23 -0.96 -12.70 0.91
N THR A 24 -1.25 -11.49 1.41
CA THR A 24 -2.64 -11.10 1.71
C THR A 24 -3.45 -10.85 0.45
N LYS A 25 -2.78 -10.54 -0.65
CA LYS A 25 -3.39 -10.34 -1.98
C LYS A 25 -4.52 -9.30 -1.99
N ARG A 26 -4.46 -8.33 -1.09
CA ARG A 26 -5.51 -7.32 -0.99
C ARG A 26 -5.57 -6.41 -2.22
N LEU A 27 -4.42 -5.91 -2.67
CA LEU A 27 -4.39 -5.09 -3.88
C LEU A 27 -4.71 -5.91 -5.12
N LEU A 28 -4.23 -7.14 -5.16
CA LEU A 28 -4.50 -8.06 -6.28
C LEU A 28 -6.01 -8.30 -6.45
N PHE A 29 -6.78 -8.31 -5.37
CA PHE A 29 -8.23 -8.47 -5.42
C PHE A 29 -8.86 -7.47 -6.40
N TYR A 30 -8.48 -6.20 -6.30
CA TYR A 30 -9.03 -5.16 -7.18
C TYR A 30 -8.67 -5.40 -8.63
N VAL A 31 -7.43 -5.76 -8.90
CA VAL A 31 -6.96 -6.02 -10.26
C VAL A 31 -7.72 -7.21 -10.87
N GLU A 32 -7.83 -8.30 -10.13
CA GLU A 32 -8.54 -9.50 -10.61
C GLU A 32 -10.02 -9.21 -10.90
N HIS A 33 -10.68 -8.50 -9.98
CA HIS A 33 -12.11 -8.23 -10.14
C HIS A 33 -12.39 -7.31 -11.33
N VAL A 34 -11.52 -6.34 -11.58
CA VAL A 34 -11.67 -5.48 -12.76
C VAL A 34 -11.45 -6.30 -14.04
N MET A 35 -10.38 -7.08 -14.08
CA MET A 35 -10.02 -7.82 -15.30
C MET A 35 -11.04 -8.92 -15.64
N LYS A 36 -11.66 -9.51 -14.63
CA LYS A 36 -12.68 -10.56 -14.82
C LYS A 36 -14.10 -10.00 -14.79
N SER A 37 -14.25 -8.69 -14.60
CA SER A 37 -15.54 -8.02 -14.46
C SER A 37 -16.43 -8.66 -13.40
N GLU A 38 -15.83 -9.12 -12.31
CA GLU A 38 -16.55 -9.70 -11.18
C GLU A 38 -17.10 -8.60 -10.28
N PRO A 39 -18.36 -8.70 -9.82
CA PRO A 39 -18.92 -7.67 -8.96
C PRO A 39 -18.17 -7.52 -7.65
N MET A 40 -17.90 -6.29 -7.25
CA MET A 40 -17.28 -5.99 -5.95
C MET A 40 -17.96 -4.79 -5.32
N TYR A 41 -18.01 -4.79 -3.98
CA TYR A 41 -18.55 -3.70 -3.19
C TYR A 41 -17.41 -2.93 -2.54
N ILE A 42 -17.34 -1.62 -2.79
CA ILE A 42 -16.34 -0.73 -2.23
C ILE A 42 -17.04 0.45 -1.56
N ASP A 43 -16.78 0.65 -0.27
CA ASP A 43 -17.43 1.72 0.49
C ASP A 43 -16.62 3.01 0.56
N ASN A 44 -15.36 2.98 0.13
CA ASN A 44 -14.41 4.10 0.32
C ASN A 44 -13.58 4.36 -0.94
N ILE A 45 -14.21 4.28 -2.11
CA ILE A 45 -13.51 4.30 -3.40
C ILE A 45 -12.70 5.58 -3.64
N ASP A 46 -13.12 6.71 -3.07
CA ASP A 46 -12.47 8.00 -3.29
C ASP A 46 -11.53 8.42 -2.15
N TYR A 47 -11.40 7.60 -1.12
CA TYR A 47 -10.52 7.91 0.00
C TYR A 47 -9.05 7.83 -0.43
N GLN A 48 -8.27 8.82 -0.03
CA GLN A 48 -6.82 8.84 -0.28
C GLN A 48 -6.12 8.05 0.82
N MET A 49 -5.31 7.09 0.41
CA MET A 49 -4.62 6.20 1.35
C MET A 49 -3.13 6.12 1.03
N SER A 50 -2.34 5.87 2.07
CA SER A 50 -0.90 5.70 1.96
C SER A 50 -0.54 4.22 1.90
N TYR A 51 0.59 3.93 1.26
CA TYR A 51 1.14 2.58 1.16
C TYR A 51 2.65 2.66 1.27
N ILE A 52 3.28 1.54 1.58
CA ILE A 52 4.73 1.40 1.47
C ILE A 52 5.03 0.10 0.74
N ARG A 53 6.07 0.12 -0.10
CA ARG A 53 6.52 -1.10 -0.77
C ARG A 53 7.21 -2.00 0.25
N SER A 54 6.87 -3.29 0.23
CA SER A 54 7.36 -4.25 1.23
C SER A 54 8.88 -4.26 1.36
N ASP A 55 9.61 -4.19 0.25
CA ASP A 55 11.06 -4.17 0.27
C ASP A 55 11.61 -2.87 0.88
N GLU A 56 10.97 -1.73 0.60
CA GLU A 56 11.36 -0.47 1.21
C GLU A 56 11.10 -0.44 2.71
N ALA A 57 10.04 -1.10 3.18
CA ALA A 57 9.80 -1.23 4.61
C ALA A 57 10.98 -1.93 5.31
N GLY A 58 11.51 -2.98 4.69
CA GLY A 58 12.71 -3.66 5.20
C GLY A 58 13.96 -2.80 5.13
N GLU A 59 14.14 -2.06 4.04
CA GLU A 59 15.27 -1.14 3.87
C GLU A 59 15.27 -0.04 4.94
N PHE A 60 14.09 0.49 5.26
CA PHE A 60 13.97 1.52 6.27
C PHE A 60 14.36 1.00 7.65
N ILE A 61 13.93 -0.21 8.02
CA ILE A 61 14.31 -0.83 9.28
C ILE A 61 15.82 -0.99 9.35
N ALA A 62 16.45 -1.48 8.27
CA ALA A 62 17.90 -1.63 8.20
C ALA A 62 18.63 -0.27 8.35
N TYR A 63 18.06 0.78 7.76
CA TYR A 63 18.59 2.14 7.88
C TYR A 63 18.59 2.62 9.34
N LEU A 64 17.57 2.22 10.12
CA LEU A 64 17.42 2.68 11.51
C LEU A 64 18.35 1.98 12.49
N VAL A 65 18.93 0.82 12.13
CA VAL A 65 19.68 -0.04 13.06
C VAL A 65 20.83 0.70 13.74
N ASP A 66 21.55 1.55 13.01
CA ASP A 66 22.72 2.27 13.55
C ASP A 66 22.43 3.75 13.83
N LYS A 67 21.17 4.17 13.84
CA LYS A 67 20.79 5.54 14.13
C LYS A 67 20.54 5.73 15.62
N ASP A 68 20.93 6.91 16.14
CA ASP A 68 20.72 7.25 17.54
C ASP A 68 19.36 7.92 17.71
N ILE A 69 18.30 7.13 17.59
CA ILE A 69 16.92 7.57 17.74
C ILE A 69 16.17 6.60 18.63
N GLU A 70 15.10 7.08 19.24
CA GLU A 70 14.19 6.21 19.99
C GLU A 70 12.76 6.73 19.88
N GLY A 71 11.82 5.88 20.27
CA GLY A 71 10.40 6.19 20.23
C GLY A 71 9.76 5.76 18.91
N ALA A 72 8.59 6.32 18.63
CA ALA A 72 7.84 5.98 17.42
C ALA A 72 8.37 6.75 16.21
N ILE A 73 8.46 6.07 15.08
CA ILE A 73 8.82 6.69 13.80
C ILE A 73 7.93 6.10 12.70
N ASN A 74 7.47 6.95 11.81
CA ASN A 74 6.59 6.53 10.72
C ASN A 74 7.37 6.35 9.42
N GLY A 75 7.02 5.31 8.68
CA GLY A 75 7.54 5.08 7.35
C GLY A 75 6.40 4.90 6.35
N SER A 76 6.47 5.58 5.22
CA SER A 76 5.46 5.50 4.16
C SER A 76 6.04 6.06 2.88
N SER A 77 5.62 5.50 1.75
CA SER A 77 5.90 6.15 0.47
C SER A 77 5.30 7.54 0.45
N THR A 78 5.91 8.44 -0.30
CA THR A 78 5.44 9.82 -0.46
C THR A 78 4.21 9.85 -1.36
N GLY A 79 3.16 10.52 -0.89
CA GLY A 79 1.91 10.66 -1.64
C GLY A 79 0.86 9.65 -1.23
N THR A 80 -0.32 9.81 -1.80
CA THR A 80 -1.49 8.96 -1.56
C THR A 80 -2.13 8.58 -2.88
N ILE A 81 -3.02 7.59 -2.85
CA ILE A 81 -3.78 7.18 -4.03
C ILE A 81 -5.13 6.66 -3.57
N SER A 82 -6.16 6.85 -4.39
CA SER A 82 -7.48 6.30 -4.11
C SER A 82 -7.69 4.98 -4.85
N LEU A 83 -8.65 4.19 -4.38
CA LEU A 83 -9.03 2.96 -5.08
C LEU A 83 -9.59 3.26 -6.47
N ARG A 84 -10.29 4.40 -6.63
CA ARG A 84 -10.78 4.83 -7.95
C ARG A 84 -9.62 5.01 -8.93
N GLU A 85 -8.53 5.64 -8.49
CA GLU A 85 -7.35 5.81 -9.35
C GLU A 85 -6.73 4.47 -9.74
N ILE A 86 -6.68 3.54 -8.80
CA ILE A 86 -6.17 2.18 -9.05
C ILE A 86 -7.04 1.46 -10.08
N ILE A 87 -8.35 1.50 -9.87
CA ILE A 87 -9.32 0.87 -10.78
C ILE A 87 -9.23 1.48 -12.17
N ASN A 88 -9.20 2.80 -12.25
CA ASN A 88 -9.11 3.50 -13.54
C ASN A 88 -7.85 3.09 -14.30
N TYR A 89 -6.72 2.97 -13.60
CA TYR A 89 -5.48 2.54 -14.23
C TYR A 89 -5.61 1.14 -14.83
N VAL A 90 -6.21 0.21 -14.10
CA VAL A 90 -6.41 -1.16 -14.61
C VAL A 90 -7.36 -1.15 -15.79
N GLU A 91 -8.45 -0.39 -15.73
CA GLU A 91 -9.40 -0.28 -16.84
C GLU A 91 -8.73 0.26 -18.10
N GLU A 92 -7.93 1.32 -17.97
CA GLU A 92 -7.25 1.94 -19.09
C GLU A 92 -6.23 1.01 -19.75
N ASN A 93 -5.57 0.17 -18.95
CA ASN A 93 -4.49 -0.68 -19.43
C ASN A 93 -4.95 -2.08 -19.87
N THR A 94 -6.20 -2.44 -19.61
CA THR A 94 -6.73 -3.76 -19.98
C THR A 94 -7.93 -3.70 -20.92
N GLY A 95 -8.57 -2.54 -21.04
CA GLY A 95 -9.82 -2.40 -21.78
C GLY A 95 -11.01 -3.05 -21.09
N ARG A 96 -10.84 -3.52 -19.84
CA ARG A 96 -11.89 -4.12 -19.03
C ARG A 96 -12.53 -3.05 -18.14
N HIS A 97 -13.71 -3.34 -17.62
CA HIS A 97 -14.44 -2.39 -16.78
C HIS A 97 -14.83 -3.04 -15.45
N ALA A 98 -14.64 -2.27 -14.37
CA ALA A 98 -15.04 -2.70 -13.04
C ALA A 98 -16.56 -2.83 -12.95
N SER A 99 -17.01 -3.83 -12.21
CA SER A 99 -18.41 -4.01 -11.87
C SER A 99 -18.59 -3.68 -10.39
N LEU A 100 -19.11 -2.48 -10.11
CA LEU A 100 -19.36 -2.04 -8.73
C LEU A 100 -20.80 -2.27 -8.37
N SER A 101 -21.05 -2.98 -7.26
CA SER A 101 -22.38 -3.35 -6.85
C SER A 101 -22.49 -3.54 -5.35
N ASP A 102 -23.60 -3.08 -4.77
CA ASP A 102 -23.84 -3.27 -3.33
C ASP A 102 -23.94 -4.75 -2.95
N SER A 103 -24.27 -5.61 -3.91
CA SER A 103 -24.36 -7.06 -3.70
C SER A 103 -23.11 -7.81 -4.09
N GLY A 104 -22.05 -7.10 -4.51
CA GLY A 104 -20.79 -7.73 -4.90
C GLY A 104 -19.98 -8.18 -3.69
N GLU A 105 -18.86 -8.86 -3.98
CA GLU A 105 -17.92 -9.29 -2.95
C GLU A 105 -17.31 -8.11 -2.24
N ASN A 106 -17.19 -8.18 -0.91
CA ASN A 106 -16.60 -7.09 -0.13
C ASN A 106 -15.11 -6.92 -0.47
N ALA A 107 -14.74 -5.70 -0.84
CA ALA A 107 -13.35 -5.39 -1.13
C ALA A 107 -12.50 -5.34 0.16
N PRO A 108 -11.21 -5.72 0.08
CA PRO A 108 -10.38 -5.88 1.28
C PRO A 108 -10.16 -4.63 2.11
N TYR A 109 -10.19 -3.45 1.49
CA TYR A 109 -9.94 -2.19 2.21
C TYR A 109 -11.22 -1.51 2.66
N ASN A 110 -12.38 -2.17 2.56
CA ASN A 110 -13.63 -1.62 3.08
C ASN A 110 -13.53 -1.37 4.58
N GLY A 111 -14.11 -0.26 5.03
CA GLY A 111 -14.05 0.13 6.43
C GLY A 111 -12.83 0.94 6.81
N GLU A 112 -11.82 1.00 5.95
CA GLU A 112 -10.62 1.79 6.24
C GLU A 112 -10.91 3.28 6.03
N PRO A 113 -10.45 4.15 6.95
CA PRO A 113 -10.66 5.59 6.80
C PRO A 113 -9.70 6.19 5.78
N GLU A 114 -9.98 7.40 5.36
CA GLU A 114 -9.01 8.19 4.62
C GLU A 114 -7.80 8.41 5.51
N TYR A 115 -6.58 8.26 4.94
CA TYR A 115 -5.46 8.05 5.80
C TYR A 115 -4.13 8.38 5.09
N SER A 116 -3.31 9.17 5.80
CA SER A 116 -1.94 9.42 5.39
C SER A 116 -1.05 9.42 6.62
N ILE A 117 0.23 9.12 6.42
CA ILE A 117 1.20 9.07 7.50
C ILE A 117 2.24 10.17 7.32
N ASN A 118 2.50 10.91 8.39
CA ASN A 118 3.52 11.94 8.41
C ASN A 118 4.90 11.31 8.63
N THR A 119 5.81 11.53 7.67
CA THR A 119 7.15 10.94 7.68
C THR A 119 8.27 11.95 7.99
N GLU A 120 7.95 13.13 8.52
CA GLU A 120 8.92 14.17 8.78
C GLU A 120 10.09 13.71 9.65
N LYS A 121 9.83 12.89 10.68
CA LYS A 121 10.88 12.42 11.57
C LYS A 121 11.92 11.58 10.82
N ALA A 122 11.47 10.70 9.92
CA ALA A 122 12.37 9.89 9.10
C ALA A 122 13.18 10.77 8.14
N GLU A 123 12.53 11.77 7.54
CA GLU A 123 13.20 12.67 6.61
C GLU A 123 14.27 13.51 7.31
N ARG A 124 14.01 13.95 8.54
CA ARG A 124 15.00 14.71 9.34
C ARG A 124 16.27 13.93 9.62
N ILE A 125 16.18 12.62 9.72
CA ILE A 125 17.36 11.78 9.93
C ILE A 125 17.98 11.28 8.63
N GLY A 126 17.50 11.80 7.50
CA GLY A 126 18.13 11.60 6.20
C GLY A 126 17.53 10.53 5.31
N TYR A 127 16.42 9.90 5.70
CA TYR A 127 15.78 8.91 4.86
C TYR A 127 14.71 9.53 3.98
N HIS A 128 14.79 9.29 2.68
CA HIS A 128 13.82 9.78 1.70
C HIS A 128 13.07 8.60 1.10
N PHE A 129 11.76 8.58 1.34
CA PHE A 129 10.91 7.51 0.81
C PHE A 129 10.63 7.70 -0.67
N SER A 130 10.44 6.58 -1.37
CA SER A 130 10.06 6.60 -2.78
C SER A 130 8.66 7.20 -2.95
N ASN A 131 8.39 7.69 -4.16
CA ASN A 131 7.07 8.22 -4.50
C ASN A 131 6.11 7.06 -4.79
N LEU A 132 4.95 7.07 -4.12
CA LEU A 132 3.97 6.00 -4.24
C LEU A 132 3.58 5.72 -5.70
N LYS A 133 3.27 6.76 -6.45
CA LYS A 133 2.78 6.59 -7.83
C LYS A 133 3.84 6.08 -8.79
N GLU A 134 5.12 6.23 -8.46
CA GLU A 134 6.19 5.70 -9.30
C GLU A 134 6.25 4.17 -9.26
N TRP A 135 6.02 3.56 -8.11
CA TRP A 135 6.15 2.11 -8.00
C TRP A 135 4.80 1.37 -8.01
N ILE A 136 3.71 2.00 -7.55
CA ILE A 136 2.44 1.28 -7.44
C ILE A 136 1.89 0.92 -8.82
N TYR A 137 2.07 1.79 -9.81
CA TYR A 137 1.63 1.48 -11.17
C TYR A 137 2.45 0.34 -11.77
N GLN A 138 3.73 0.25 -11.46
CA GLN A 138 4.56 -0.88 -11.87
C GLN A 138 4.08 -2.19 -11.23
N LEU A 139 3.65 -2.14 -9.98
CA LEU A 139 3.09 -3.29 -9.31
C LEU A 139 1.76 -3.72 -9.95
N LEU A 140 0.91 -2.76 -10.30
CA LEU A 140 -0.33 -3.06 -11.01
C LEU A 140 -0.05 -3.70 -12.37
N ASP A 141 0.93 -3.20 -13.11
CA ASP A 141 1.34 -3.81 -14.37
C ASP A 141 1.78 -5.25 -14.17
N TYR A 142 2.54 -5.51 -13.12
CA TYR A 142 2.97 -6.86 -12.78
C TYR A 142 1.77 -7.78 -12.52
N TYR A 143 0.80 -7.32 -11.74
CA TYR A 143 -0.40 -8.12 -11.46
C TYR A 143 -1.21 -8.39 -12.73
N ILE A 144 -1.38 -7.37 -13.59
CA ILE A 144 -2.08 -7.52 -14.86
C ILE A 144 -1.40 -8.59 -15.71
N GLU A 145 -0.08 -8.53 -15.79
CA GLU A 145 0.70 -9.50 -16.56
C GLU A 145 0.55 -10.92 -16.00
N GLN A 146 0.60 -11.07 -14.67
CA GLN A 146 0.45 -12.39 -14.04
C GLN A 146 -0.92 -12.99 -14.29
N ILE A 147 -1.97 -12.19 -14.22
CA ILE A 147 -3.33 -12.65 -14.49
C ILE A 147 -3.47 -13.09 -15.97
N ASN A 148 -2.91 -12.32 -16.89
CA ASN A 148 -2.93 -12.66 -18.31
C ASN A 148 -2.19 -13.98 -18.58
N LYS A 149 -1.09 -14.23 -17.88
CA LYS A 149 -0.33 -15.48 -18.05
C LYS A 149 -1.06 -16.69 -17.47
N GLY A 150 -1.87 -16.48 -16.45
CA GLY A 150 -2.64 -17.54 -15.81
C GLY A 150 -3.86 -17.99 -16.60
N ASN A 151 -4.19 -17.28 -17.65
CA ASN A 151 -5.31 -17.57 -18.53
C ASN A 151 -4.79 -18.14 -19.86
#